data_b4a14dd91f2749737de54504c0ab7a4f
#
_entry.id   b4a14dd91f2749737de54504c0ab7a4f
#
_cell.length_a   1.000
_cell.length_b   1.000
_cell.length_c   1.000
_cell.angle_alpha   90.00
_cell.angle_beta   90.00
_cell.angle_gamma   90.00
#
_symmetry.space_group_name_H-M   'P 1'
#
loop_
_entity.id
_entity.type
_entity.pdbx_description
1 polymer ?
#
loop_
_entity_poly.entity_id
_entity_poly.type
_entity_poly.pdbx_seq_one_letter_code
_entity_poly.pdbx_strand_id
1 'polypeptide(L)'
;MLSVGLVVVCVVMAVAAGLVNRVFLKGSGFAAPVAAVRAVVQLGAVATVLVVALSRLWSSAVVLLVMFVVAAVTAGRRSEATRGSAWLAAALGCGMAAVIPLLLSTGVVPFTGVALVPVFGIVLGGTMTASAVAARRALDSLTQRAGEVEAALSLGLSERFSRMMVIERPLSDALLPNLDQARTAGLVTLPGAFVGVLLATGSAAQAGAVQVLVLISLLLAQVCGVAVVGELVARGRITRQDA
;
A
#
# COMPACT_ATOMS: atom_id res chain seq x y z
N MET A 1 19.79 22.36 -1.19
CA MET A 1 20.74 22.21 -2.32
C MET A 1 21.05 20.74 -2.48
N LEU A 2 20.73 20.16 -3.64
CA LEU A 2 21.17 18.81 -4.00
C LEU A 2 22.69 18.86 -4.22
N SER A 3 23.47 18.37 -3.26
CA SER A 3 24.91 18.29 -3.43
C SER A 3 25.25 17.18 -4.42
N VAL A 4 26.25 17.41 -5.27
CA VAL A 4 26.74 16.39 -6.22
C VAL A 4 27.05 15.09 -5.49
N GLY A 5 27.57 15.17 -4.27
CA GLY A 5 27.83 14.01 -3.40
C GLY A 5 26.57 13.18 -3.09
N LEU A 6 25.43 13.81 -2.85
CA LEU A 6 24.17 13.09 -2.62
C LEU A 6 23.78 12.25 -3.83
N VAL A 7 23.85 12.84 -5.02
CA VAL A 7 23.51 12.14 -6.28
C VAL A 7 24.44 10.95 -6.51
N VAL A 8 25.75 11.16 -6.33
CA VAL A 8 26.75 10.09 -6.49
C VAL A 8 26.47 8.93 -5.51
N VAL A 9 26.22 9.23 -4.24
CA VAL A 9 25.94 8.19 -3.22
C VAL A 9 24.65 7.43 -3.56
N CYS A 10 23.58 8.11 -3.97
CA CYS A 10 22.34 7.46 -4.37
C CYS A 10 22.53 6.52 -5.59
N VAL A 11 23.31 6.97 -6.59
CA VAL A 11 23.62 6.15 -7.77
C VAL A 11 24.44 4.92 -7.39
N VAL A 12 25.48 5.11 -6.58
CA VAL A 12 26.31 3.98 -6.10
C VAL A 12 25.49 2.96 -5.34
N MET A 13 24.62 3.40 -4.40
CA MET A 13 23.74 2.49 -3.67
C MET A 13 22.76 1.76 -4.58
N ALA A 14 22.16 2.43 -5.56
CA ALA A 14 21.22 1.81 -6.49
C ALA A 14 21.90 0.76 -7.38
N VAL A 15 23.11 1.05 -7.86
CA VAL A 15 23.92 0.12 -8.68
C VAL A 15 24.37 -1.07 -7.82
N ALA A 16 24.85 -0.84 -6.61
CA ALA A 16 25.26 -1.90 -5.69
C ALA A 16 24.08 -2.85 -5.37
N ALA A 17 22.90 -2.30 -5.07
CA ALA A 17 21.70 -3.12 -4.85
C ALA A 17 21.32 -3.95 -6.08
N GLY A 18 21.43 -3.36 -7.29
CA GLY A 18 21.20 -4.09 -8.54
C GLY A 18 22.21 -5.23 -8.76
N LEU A 19 23.48 -4.99 -8.45
CA LEU A 19 24.55 -6.01 -8.56
C LEU A 19 24.33 -7.17 -7.58
N VAL A 20 24.05 -6.88 -6.31
CA VAL A 20 23.74 -7.89 -5.30
C VAL A 20 22.52 -8.72 -5.70
N ASN A 21 21.46 -8.07 -6.19
CA ASN A 21 20.25 -8.76 -6.65
C ASN A 21 20.57 -9.72 -7.82
N ARG A 22 21.41 -9.29 -8.76
CA ARG A 22 21.80 -10.12 -9.90
C ARG A 22 22.70 -11.31 -9.50
N VAL A 23 23.67 -11.06 -8.63
CA VAL A 23 24.70 -12.07 -8.27
C VAL A 23 24.14 -13.12 -7.31
N PHE A 24 23.44 -12.70 -6.27
CA PHE A 24 23.01 -13.58 -5.18
C PHE A 24 21.57 -14.08 -5.31
N LEU A 25 20.67 -13.23 -5.80
CA LEU A 25 19.24 -13.57 -5.88
C LEU A 25 18.79 -14.02 -7.28
N LYS A 26 19.71 -14.02 -8.26
CA LYS A 26 19.42 -14.34 -9.67
C LYS A 26 18.27 -13.51 -10.26
N GLY A 27 17.99 -12.36 -9.65
CA GLY A 27 16.97 -11.42 -10.09
C GLY A 27 17.48 -10.44 -11.16
N SER A 28 16.61 -9.55 -11.62
CA SER A 28 17.00 -8.51 -12.56
C SER A 28 17.93 -7.50 -11.89
N GLY A 29 19.17 -7.35 -12.37
CA GLY A 29 20.13 -6.36 -11.89
C GLY A 29 19.68 -4.90 -12.13
N PHE A 30 18.75 -4.68 -13.05
CA PHE A 30 18.19 -3.35 -13.34
C PHE A 30 16.99 -2.97 -12.46
N ALA A 31 16.43 -3.89 -11.68
CA ALA A 31 15.23 -3.63 -10.87
C ALA A 31 15.43 -2.47 -9.89
N ALA A 32 16.51 -2.46 -9.12
CA ALA A 32 16.79 -1.40 -8.15
C ALA A 32 17.18 -0.07 -8.82
N PRO A 33 18.08 -0.01 -9.81
CA PRO A 33 18.36 1.23 -10.55
C PRO A 33 17.13 1.85 -11.22
N VAL A 34 16.33 1.05 -11.91
CA VAL A 34 15.09 1.53 -12.56
C VAL A 34 14.08 2.05 -11.52
N ALA A 35 13.93 1.36 -10.38
CA ALA A 35 13.08 1.83 -9.29
C ALA A 35 13.57 3.17 -8.73
N ALA A 36 14.90 3.35 -8.56
CA ALA A 36 15.49 4.60 -8.07
C ALA A 36 15.26 5.76 -9.05
N VAL A 37 15.50 5.57 -10.35
CA VAL A 37 15.23 6.60 -11.37
C VAL A 37 13.76 6.96 -11.40
N ARG A 38 12.88 5.96 -11.36
CA ARG A 38 11.44 6.18 -11.32
C ARG A 38 11.01 6.97 -10.08
N ALA A 39 11.59 6.67 -8.90
CA ALA A 39 11.31 7.41 -7.68
C ALA A 39 11.71 8.89 -7.79
N VAL A 40 12.90 9.18 -8.33
CA VAL A 40 13.38 10.56 -8.55
C VAL A 40 12.45 11.34 -9.49
N VAL A 41 12.08 10.74 -10.62
CA VAL A 41 11.18 11.38 -11.61
C VAL A 41 9.79 11.60 -10.99
N GLN A 42 9.25 10.61 -10.31
CA GLN A 42 7.91 10.69 -9.69
C GLN A 42 7.88 11.72 -8.56
N LEU A 43 8.89 11.74 -7.67
CA LEU A 43 8.95 12.71 -6.59
C LEU A 43 9.17 14.14 -7.13
N GLY A 44 9.99 14.31 -8.15
CA GLY A 44 10.16 15.60 -8.84
C GLY A 44 8.86 16.11 -9.45
N ALA A 45 8.12 15.25 -10.15
CA ALA A 45 6.83 15.59 -10.73
C ALA A 45 5.78 15.92 -9.64
N VAL A 46 5.73 15.12 -8.58
CA VAL A 46 4.82 15.38 -7.45
C VAL A 46 5.16 16.68 -6.75
N ALA A 47 6.44 16.98 -6.53
CA ALA A 47 6.86 18.22 -5.87
C ALA A 47 6.40 19.46 -6.63
N THR A 48 6.51 19.45 -7.97
CA THR A 48 6.05 20.59 -8.80
C THR A 48 4.54 20.74 -8.80
N VAL A 49 3.79 19.63 -8.91
CA VAL A 49 2.34 19.62 -8.91
C VAL A 49 1.80 20.03 -7.53
N LEU A 50 2.44 19.58 -6.46
CA LEU A 50 1.97 19.79 -5.07
C LEU A 50 1.99 21.28 -4.71
N VAL A 51 3.01 22.04 -5.14
CA VAL A 51 3.09 23.50 -4.90
C VAL A 51 1.86 24.23 -5.45
N VAL A 52 1.37 23.84 -6.62
CA VAL A 52 0.18 24.44 -7.24
C VAL A 52 -1.12 23.85 -6.66
N ALA A 53 -1.13 22.55 -6.41
CA ALA A 53 -2.31 21.82 -5.95
C ALA A 53 -2.75 22.18 -4.52
N LEU A 54 -1.79 22.47 -3.63
CA LEU A 54 -2.06 22.77 -2.23
C LEU A 54 -2.70 24.15 -2.00
N SER A 55 -2.69 25.03 -3.01
CA SER A 55 -3.26 26.38 -2.91
C SER A 55 -4.79 26.41 -2.86
N ARG A 56 -5.49 25.37 -3.37
CA ARG A 56 -6.94 25.29 -3.44
C ARG A 56 -7.46 23.89 -3.12
N LEU A 57 -8.57 23.79 -2.38
CA LEU A 57 -9.20 22.50 -2.04
C LEU A 57 -9.62 21.69 -3.28
N TRP A 58 -10.12 22.35 -4.31
CA TRP A 58 -10.50 21.70 -5.57
C TRP A 58 -9.30 21.00 -6.25
N SER A 59 -8.17 21.69 -6.35
CA SER A 59 -6.97 21.09 -6.93
C SER A 59 -6.41 19.93 -6.09
N SER A 60 -6.51 20.02 -4.77
CA SER A 60 -6.18 18.90 -3.87
C SER A 60 -7.09 17.69 -4.11
N ALA A 61 -8.40 17.92 -4.29
CA ALA A 61 -9.34 16.84 -4.60
C ALA A 61 -9.01 16.11 -5.93
N VAL A 62 -8.62 16.85 -6.95
CA VAL A 62 -8.17 16.27 -8.23
C VAL A 62 -6.91 15.43 -8.04
N VAL A 63 -5.93 15.92 -7.27
CA VAL A 63 -4.71 15.16 -6.96
C VAL A 63 -5.06 13.88 -6.21
N LEU A 64 -5.93 13.93 -5.21
CA LEU A 64 -6.37 12.74 -4.45
C LEU A 64 -7.07 11.72 -5.35
N LEU A 65 -7.90 12.18 -6.29
CA LEU A 65 -8.56 11.31 -7.26
C LEU A 65 -7.54 10.64 -8.19
N VAL A 66 -6.59 11.41 -8.73
CA VAL A 66 -5.51 10.86 -9.57
C VAL A 66 -4.69 9.84 -8.80
N MET A 67 -4.31 10.14 -7.55
CA MET A 67 -3.59 9.20 -6.68
C MET A 67 -4.38 7.91 -6.48
N PHE A 68 -5.70 8.02 -6.24
CA PHE A 68 -6.57 6.85 -6.07
C PHE A 68 -6.63 5.98 -7.34
N VAL A 69 -6.82 6.60 -8.50
CA VAL A 69 -6.86 5.87 -9.79
C VAL A 69 -5.53 5.16 -10.07
N VAL A 70 -4.41 5.87 -9.87
CA VAL A 70 -3.07 5.30 -10.05
C VAL A 70 -2.83 4.14 -9.08
N ALA A 71 -3.25 4.28 -7.81
CA ALA A 71 -3.15 3.22 -6.82
C ALA A 71 -4.00 2.00 -7.20
N ALA A 72 -5.25 2.19 -7.64
CA ALA A 72 -6.13 1.12 -8.06
C ALA A 72 -5.58 0.34 -9.26
N VAL A 73 -5.10 1.05 -10.28
CA VAL A 73 -4.46 0.43 -11.46
C VAL A 73 -3.17 -0.30 -11.06
N THR A 74 -2.39 0.27 -10.17
CA THR A 74 -1.14 -0.34 -9.69
C THR A 74 -1.42 -1.60 -8.87
N ALA A 75 -2.41 -1.57 -7.97
CA ALA A 75 -2.85 -2.73 -7.22
C ALA A 75 -3.33 -3.84 -8.15
N GLY A 76 -4.14 -3.49 -9.16
CA GLY A 76 -4.62 -4.41 -10.18
C GLY A 76 -3.48 -5.13 -10.91
N ARG A 77 -2.47 -4.38 -11.35
CA ARG A 77 -1.30 -4.96 -12.03
C ARG A 77 -0.45 -5.86 -11.12
N ARG A 78 -0.30 -5.48 -9.84
CA ARG A 78 0.52 -6.22 -8.87
C ARG A 78 -0.17 -7.48 -8.34
N SER A 79 -1.50 -7.56 -8.41
CA SER A 79 -2.25 -8.72 -7.96
C SER A 79 -2.10 -9.93 -8.88
N GLU A 80 -1.63 -9.71 -10.12
CA GLU A 80 -1.53 -10.74 -11.18
C GLU A 80 -2.87 -11.45 -11.47
N ALA A 81 -3.98 -10.79 -11.14
CA ALA A 81 -5.31 -11.28 -11.50
C ALA A 81 -5.56 -11.10 -12.99
N THR A 82 -6.07 -12.15 -13.66
CA THR A 82 -6.42 -12.09 -15.08
C THR A 82 -7.82 -11.50 -15.29
N ARG A 83 -8.73 -11.70 -14.33
CA ARG A 83 -10.08 -11.13 -14.36
C ARG A 83 -10.39 -10.43 -13.03
N GLY A 84 -11.15 -9.35 -13.13
CA GLY A 84 -11.68 -8.64 -11.97
C GLY A 84 -10.66 -7.78 -11.21
N SER A 85 -9.47 -7.51 -11.74
CA SER A 85 -8.47 -6.65 -11.10
C SER A 85 -8.99 -5.25 -10.77
N ALA A 86 -9.98 -4.74 -11.52
CA ALA A 86 -10.64 -3.45 -11.25
C ALA A 86 -11.38 -3.43 -9.90
N TRP A 87 -11.82 -4.58 -9.37
CA TRP A 87 -12.46 -4.66 -8.06
C TRP A 87 -11.52 -4.30 -6.90
N LEU A 88 -10.21 -4.27 -7.13
CA LEU A 88 -9.27 -3.75 -6.13
C LEU A 88 -9.50 -2.28 -5.83
N ALA A 89 -10.08 -1.51 -6.76
CA ALA A 89 -10.52 -0.14 -6.47
C ALA A 89 -11.58 -0.10 -5.34
N ALA A 90 -12.50 -1.08 -5.30
CA ALA A 90 -13.47 -1.18 -4.22
C ALA A 90 -12.82 -1.52 -2.87
N ALA A 91 -11.80 -2.38 -2.86
CA ALA A 91 -11.03 -2.67 -1.66
C ALA A 91 -10.29 -1.44 -1.13
N LEU A 92 -9.63 -0.68 -2.01
CA LEU A 92 -8.98 0.58 -1.66
C LEU A 92 -10.00 1.61 -1.17
N GLY A 93 -11.13 1.75 -1.88
CA GLY A 93 -12.22 2.66 -1.52
C GLY A 93 -12.80 2.35 -0.14
N CYS A 94 -13.01 1.08 0.18
CA CYS A 94 -13.48 0.65 1.50
C CYS A 94 -12.48 1.01 2.61
N GLY A 95 -11.19 0.75 2.41
CA GLY A 95 -10.14 1.13 3.36
C GLY A 95 -10.10 2.65 3.59
N MET A 96 -10.18 3.44 2.53
CA MET A 96 -10.20 4.90 2.61
C MET A 96 -11.49 5.41 3.28
N ALA A 97 -12.65 4.83 2.96
CA ALA A 97 -13.94 5.17 3.54
C ALA A 97 -14.02 4.86 5.04
N ALA A 98 -13.30 3.85 5.51
CA ALA A 98 -13.22 3.53 6.94
C ALA A 98 -12.42 4.57 7.75
N VAL A 99 -11.45 5.24 7.13
CA VAL A 99 -10.49 6.11 7.84
C VAL A 99 -10.74 7.59 7.61
N ILE A 100 -10.92 8.00 6.35
CA ILE A 100 -10.94 9.43 6.01
C ILE A 100 -12.09 10.20 6.68
N PRO A 101 -13.36 9.69 6.69
CA PRO A 101 -14.44 10.37 7.38
C PRO A 101 -14.17 10.51 8.89
N LEU A 102 -13.55 9.50 9.50
CA LEU A 102 -13.23 9.50 10.93
C LEU A 102 -12.17 10.58 11.26
N LEU A 103 -11.14 10.69 10.44
CA LEU A 103 -10.10 11.72 10.62
C LEU A 103 -10.66 13.13 10.40
N LEU A 104 -11.57 13.31 9.48
CA LEU A 104 -12.17 14.61 9.18
C LEU A 104 -13.20 15.02 10.23
N SER A 105 -14.06 14.08 10.69
CA SER A 105 -15.11 14.36 11.68
C SER A 105 -14.54 14.73 13.05
N THR A 106 -13.38 14.18 13.41
CA THR A 106 -12.71 14.48 14.69
C THR A 106 -11.92 15.80 14.67
N GLY A 107 -11.73 16.41 13.50
CA GLY A 107 -10.93 17.63 13.35
C GLY A 107 -9.43 17.47 13.64
N VAL A 108 -8.96 16.24 13.85
CA VAL A 108 -7.54 15.95 14.13
C VAL A 108 -6.65 16.29 12.92
N VAL A 109 -7.16 16.08 11.72
CA VAL A 109 -6.50 16.49 10.47
C VAL A 109 -7.24 17.73 9.93
N PRO A 110 -6.55 18.87 9.79
CA PRO A 110 -7.17 20.07 9.23
C PRO A 110 -7.69 19.83 7.81
N PHE A 111 -8.84 20.41 7.48
CA PHE A 111 -9.44 20.31 6.14
C PHE A 111 -8.70 21.20 5.12
N THR A 112 -7.41 20.98 4.99
CA THR A 112 -6.52 21.69 4.06
C THR A 112 -5.79 20.70 3.17
N GLY A 113 -5.51 21.10 1.92
CA GLY A 113 -4.78 20.25 0.98
C GLY A 113 -3.42 19.82 1.49
N VAL A 114 -2.74 20.71 2.24
CA VAL A 114 -1.42 20.46 2.83
C VAL A 114 -1.44 19.31 3.83
N ALA A 115 -2.50 19.17 4.61
CA ALA A 115 -2.66 18.10 5.59
C ALA A 115 -3.26 16.83 4.98
N LEU A 116 -4.27 16.99 4.11
CA LEU A 116 -5.01 15.86 3.54
C LEU A 116 -4.19 15.03 2.56
N VAL A 117 -3.44 15.67 1.65
CA VAL A 117 -2.73 14.95 0.59
C VAL A 117 -1.68 13.99 1.13
N PRO A 118 -0.80 14.38 2.08
CA PRO A 118 0.16 13.44 2.66
C PRO A 118 -0.49 12.30 3.44
N VAL A 119 -1.47 12.59 4.29
CA VAL A 119 -2.15 11.57 5.11
C VAL A 119 -2.88 10.57 4.20
N PHE A 120 -3.67 11.08 3.24
CA PHE A 120 -4.34 10.24 2.25
C PHE A 120 -3.32 9.39 1.47
N GLY A 121 -2.22 9.99 1.02
CA GLY A 121 -1.19 9.29 0.25
C GLY A 121 -0.55 8.13 1.02
N ILE A 122 -0.23 8.33 2.30
CA ILE A 122 0.35 7.28 3.15
C ILE A 122 -0.66 6.14 3.34
N VAL A 123 -1.91 6.47 3.72
CA VAL A 123 -2.96 5.46 3.96
C VAL A 123 -3.31 4.71 2.67
N LEU A 124 -3.49 5.42 1.56
CA LEU A 124 -3.79 4.84 0.27
C LEU A 124 -2.64 3.93 -0.23
N GLY A 125 -1.38 4.39 -0.14
CA GLY A 125 -0.21 3.64 -0.59
C GLY A 125 -0.01 2.34 0.18
N GLY A 126 -0.20 2.38 1.50
CA GLY A 126 -0.14 1.18 2.33
C GLY A 126 -1.28 0.21 2.06
N THR A 127 -2.52 0.73 1.93
CA THR A 127 -3.70 -0.09 1.60
C THR A 127 -3.56 -0.71 0.20
N MET A 128 -3.04 0.03 -0.77
CA MET A 128 -2.71 -0.48 -2.10
C MET A 128 -1.75 -1.67 -2.04
N THR A 129 -0.68 -1.53 -1.28
CA THR A 129 0.35 -2.59 -1.17
C THR A 129 -0.21 -3.82 -0.47
N ALA A 130 -0.88 -3.65 0.67
CA ALA A 130 -1.49 -4.76 1.41
C ALA A 130 -2.56 -5.49 0.57
N SER A 131 -3.46 -4.76 -0.10
CA SER A 131 -4.50 -5.32 -0.95
C SER A 131 -3.93 -6.08 -2.17
N ALA A 132 -2.91 -5.53 -2.81
CA ALA A 132 -2.26 -6.20 -3.95
C ALA A 132 -1.55 -7.50 -3.53
N VAL A 133 -0.81 -7.48 -2.41
CA VAL A 133 -0.13 -8.66 -1.86
C VAL A 133 -1.16 -9.70 -1.40
N ALA A 134 -2.23 -9.28 -0.74
CA ALA A 134 -3.31 -10.16 -0.30
C ALA A 134 -3.98 -10.86 -1.49
N ALA A 135 -4.34 -10.11 -2.52
CA ALA A 135 -4.94 -10.67 -3.73
C ALA A 135 -4.00 -11.69 -4.40
N ARG A 136 -2.73 -11.33 -4.59
CA ARG A 136 -1.75 -12.21 -5.21
C ARG A 136 -1.58 -13.51 -4.40
N ARG A 137 -1.32 -13.41 -3.09
CA ARG A 137 -1.13 -14.58 -2.21
C ARG A 137 -2.37 -15.46 -2.14
N ALA A 138 -3.57 -14.86 -2.12
CA ALA A 138 -4.82 -15.60 -2.13
C ALA A 138 -4.98 -16.40 -3.45
N LEU A 139 -4.70 -15.78 -4.59
CA LEU A 139 -4.76 -16.44 -5.90
C LEU A 139 -3.69 -17.54 -6.03
N ASP A 140 -2.46 -17.28 -5.58
CA ASP A 140 -1.40 -18.29 -5.53
C ASP A 140 -1.81 -19.50 -4.68
N SER A 141 -2.42 -19.25 -3.51
CA SER A 141 -2.87 -20.31 -2.61
C SER A 141 -4.02 -21.13 -3.21
N LEU A 142 -4.98 -20.50 -3.90
CA LEU A 142 -6.06 -21.21 -4.60
C LEU A 142 -5.52 -22.11 -5.71
N THR A 143 -4.51 -21.65 -6.46
CA THR A 143 -3.88 -22.47 -7.50
C THR A 143 -3.11 -23.66 -6.89
N GLN A 144 -2.31 -23.42 -5.83
CA GLN A 144 -1.50 -24.45 -5.20
C GLN A 144 -2.32 -25.49 -4.43
N ARG A 145 -3.45 -25.10 -3.88
CA ARG A 145 -4.31 -25.91 -3.01
C ARG A 145 -5.69 -26.18 -3.62
N ALA A 146 -5.77 -26.23 -4.95
CA ALA A 146 -7.04 -26.47 -5.66
C ALA A 146 -7.74 -27.76 -5.20
N GLY A 147 -6.99 -28.84 -4.93
CA GLY A 147 -7.55 -30.10 -4.43
C GLY A 147 -8.23 -29.98 -3.06
N GLU A 148 -7.81 -29.03 -2.20
CA GLU A 148 -8.51 -28.79 -0.91
C GLU A 148 -9.85 -28.10 -1.14
N VAL A 149 -9.92 -27.18 -2.11
CA VAL A 149 -11.19 -26.55 -2.51
C VAL A 149 -12.15 -27.59 -3.08
N GLU A 150 -11.67 -28.50 -3.97
CA GLU A 150 -12.47 -29.59 -4.55
C GLU A 150 -12.95 -30.57 -3.48
N ALA A 151 -12.09 -30.94 -2.53
CA ALA A 151 -12.48 -31.80 -1.43
C ALA A 151 -13.56 -31.16 -0.56
N ALA A 152 -13.45 -29.87 -0.27
CA ALA A 152 -14.45 -29.13 0.50
C ALA A 152 -15.80 -29.05 -0.24
N LEU A 153 -15.76 -28.81 -1.56
CA LEU A 153 -16.96 -28.84 -2.41
C LEU A 153 -17.62 -30.23 -2.45
N SER A 154 -16.82 -31.30 -2.50
CA SER A 154 -17.33 -32.69 -2.47
C SER A 154 -18.02 -33.03 -1.15
N LEU A 155 -17.68 -32.35 -0.05
CA LEU A 155 -18.35 -32.44 1.24
C LEU A 155 -19.62 -31.56 1.32
N GLY A 156 -20.02 -30.90 0.24
CA GLY A 156 -21.22 -30.07 0.16
C GLY A 156 -21.05 -28.64 0.67
N LEU A 157 -19.81 -28.16 0.92
CA LEU A 157 -19.55 -26.79 1.29
C LEU A 157 -19.74 -25.85 0.11
N SER A 158 -20.17 -24.61 0.37
CA SER A 158 -20.33 -23.60 -0.70
C SER A 158 -18.97 -23.18 -1.28
N GLU A 159 -18.92 -22.80 -2.55
CA GLU A 159 -17.71 -22.31 -3.21
C GLU A 159 -17.01 -21.18 -2.42
N ARG A 160 -17.80 -20.22 -1.94
CA ARG A 160 -17.30 -19.10 -1.16
C ARG A 160 -16.59 -19.61 0.10
N PHE A 161 -17.19 -20.54 0.83
CA PHE A 161 -16.62 -21.08 2.06
C PHE A 161 -15.36 -21.90 1.78
N SER A 162 -15.40 -22.78 0.78
CA SER A 162 -14.27 -23.63 0.38
C SER A 162 -13.06 -22.80 -0.03
N ARG A 163 -13.26 -21.73 -0.81
CA ARG A 163 -12.18 -20.80 -1.18
C ARG A 163 -11.69 -20.00 0.02
N MET A 164 -12.60 -19.48 0.87
CA MET A 164 -12.22 -18.69 2.05
C MET A 164 -11.34 -19.49 3.00
N MET A 165 -11.65 -20.76 3.24
CA MET A 165 -10.86 -21.65 4.10
C MET A 165 -9.41 -21.79 3.65
N VAL A 166 -9.16 -21.74 2.34
CA VAL A 166 -7.82 -21.85 1.75
C VAL A 166 -7.07 -20.52 1.83
N ILE A 167 -7.77 -19.38 1.66
CA ILE A 167 -7.13 -18.06 1.54
C ILE A 167 -7.02 -17.27 2.84
N GLU A 168 -7.71 -17.67 3.92
CA GLU A 168 -7.74 -16.94 5.18
C GLU A 168 -6.34 -16.63 5.73
N ARG A 169 -5.48 -17.63 5.78
CA ARG A 169 -4.09 -17.48 6.27
C ARG A 169 -3.25 -16.58 5.36
N PRO A 170 -3.18 -16.77 4.04
CA PRO A 170 -2.53 -15.85 3.10
C PRO A 170 -2.97 -14.40 3.21
N LEU A 171 -4.26 -14.15 3.48
CA LEU A 171 -4.79 -12.80 3.69
C LEU A 171 -4.23 -12.16 4.97
N SER A 172 -4.22 -12.91 6.08
CA SER A 172 -3.65 -12.46 7.35
C SER A 172 -2.15 -12.19 7.23
N ASP A 173 -1.41 -13.05 6.53
CA ASP A 173 0.02 -12.90 6.30
C ASP A 173 0.37 -11.65 5.47
N ALA A 174 -0.55 -11.16 4.65
CA ALA A 174 -0.35 -9.92 3.90
C ALA A 174 -0.32 -8.66 4.78
N LEU A 175 -0.86 -8.72 6.00
CA LEU A 175 -0.87 -7.63 6.98
C LEU A 175 0.37 -7.62 7.88
N LEU A 176 1.13 -8.73 7.98
CA LEU A 176 2.25 -8.87 8.91
C LEU A 176 3.29 -7.75 8.80
N PRO A 177 3.75 -7.33 7.61
CA PRO A 177 4.79 -6.30 7.51
C PRO A 177 4.37 -4.97 8.17
N ASN A 178 3.09 -4.61 8.05
CA ASN A 178 2.56 -3.37 8.61
C ASN A 178 2.28 -3.48 10.12
N LEU A 179 1.86 -4.66 10.59
CA LEU A 179 1.74 -4.94 12.02
C LEU A 179 3.12 -4.87 12.70
N ASP A 180 4.14 -5.45 12.08
CA ASP A 180 5.50 -5.42 12.60
C ASP A 180 6.10 -4.00 12.56
N GLN A 181 5.80 -3.22 11.52
CA GLN A 181 6.16 -1.80 11.49
C GLN A 181 5.54 -1.03 12.66
N ALA A 182 4.26 -1.29 12.97
CA ALA A 182 3.60 -0.64 14.10
C ALA A 182 4.19 -1.08 15.46
N ARG A 183 4.54 -2.37 15.62
CA ARG A 183 5.16 -2.91 16.83
C ARG A 183 6.57 -2.39 17.09
N THR A 184 7.33 -2.12 16.04
CA THR A 184 8.74 -1.72 16.11
C THR A 184 8.94 -0.21 15.98
N ALA A 185 7.88 0.54 15.69
CA ALA A 185 7.92 1.99 15.58
C ALA A 185 8.37 2.63 16.90
N GLY A 186 9.35 3.50 16.82
CA GLY A 186 9.93 4.18 17.98
C GLY A 186 11.04 3.40 18.70
N LEU A 187 11.13 2.09 18.52
CA LEU A 187 12.19 1.25 19.13
C LEU A 187 13.28 0.89 18.12
N VAL A 188 12.89 0.44 16.95
CA VAL A 188 13.79 -0.01 15.89
C VAL A 188 13.77 0.94 14.71
N THR A 189 12.60 1.50 14.40
CA THR A 189 12.40 2.39 13.25
C THR A 189 11.82 3.73 13.69
N LEU A 190 12.31 4.80 13.08
CA LEU A 190 11.68 6.12 13.13
C LEU A 190 11.05 6.39 11.76
N PRO A 191 9.72 6.29 11.63
CA PRO A 191 9.04 6.49 10.35
C PRO A 191 9.19 7.93 9.85
N GLY A 192 9.18 8.10 8.52
CA GLY A 192 9.42 9.41 7.90
C GLY A 192 8.48 10.53 8.34
N ALA A 193 7.20 10.20 8.63
CA ALA A 193 6.25 11.19 9.12
C ALA A 193 6.65 11.71 10.52
N PHE A 194 7.13 10.85 11.42
CA PHE A 194 7.68 11.27 12.72
C PHE A 194 8.84 12.25 12.54
N VAL A 195 9.84 11.86 11.71
CA VAL A 195 11.02 12.69 11.48
C VAL A 195 10.63 14.02 10.84
N GLY A 196 9.73 14.02 9.87
CA GLY A 196 9.25 15.22 9.20
C GLY A 196 8.58 16.22 10.17
N VAL A 197 7.68 15.73 11.02
CA VAL A 197 6.99 16.57 12.03
C VAL A 197 7.98 17.06 13.09
N LEU A 198 8.89 16.19 13.54
CA LEU A 198 9.92 16.59 14.52
C LEU A 198 10.79 17.71 14.00
N LEU A 199 11.27 17.63 12.77
CA LEU A 199 12.09 18.67 12.14
C LEU A 199 11.31 19.98 11.90
N ALA A 200 10.01 19.89 11.62
CA ALA A 200 9.16 21.05 11.37
C ALA A 200 8.76 21.78 12.66
N THR A 201 8.50 21.05 13.75
CA THR A 201 7.92 21.60 14.99
C THR A 201 8.88 21.65 16.16
N GLY A 202 9.98 20.90 16.13
CA GLY A 202 10.90 20.70 17.27
C GLY A 202 10.27 19.88 18.42
N SER A 203 9.03 19.38 18.28
CA SER A 203 8.29 18.69 19.35
C SER A 203 8.18 17.18 19.09
N ALA A 204 8.92 16.39 19.89
CA ALA A 204 8.83 14.94 19.85
C ALA A 204 7.44 14.41 20.23
N ALA A 205 6.73 15.08 21.13
CA ALA A 205 5.39 14.70 21.54
C ALA A 205 4.38 14.85 20.38
N GLN A 206 4.43 15.97 19.67
CA GLN A 206 3.58 16.17 18.47
C GLN A 206 3.93 15.18 17.36
N ALA A 207 5.21 14.97 17.11
CA ALA A 207 5.66 14.00 16.11
C ALA A 207 5.17 12.59 16.44
N GLY A 208 5.24 12.18 17.72
CA GLY A 208 4.73 10.90 18.21
C GLY A 208 3.23 10.76 18.03
N ALA A 209 2.45 11.78 18.40
CA ALA A 209 0.99 11.76 18.27
C ALA A 209 0.55 11.61 16.79
N VAL A 210 1.14 12.39 15.87
CA VAL A 210 0.86 12.29 14.44
C VAL A 210 1.24 10.92 13.90
N GLN A 211 2.40 10.39 14.30
CA GLN A 211 2.85 9.09 13.83
C GLN A 211 1.95 7.96 14.31
N VAL A 212 1.50 7.96 15.56
CA VAL A 212 0.56 6.97 16.10
C VAL A 212 -0.78 7.02 15.34
N LEU A 213 -1.30 8.24 15.10
CA LEU A 213 -2.51 8.43 14.32
C LEU A 213 -2.37 7.82 12.91
N VAL A 214 -1.26 8.08 12.22
CA VAL A 214 -1.00 7.56 10.88
C VAL A 214 -0.90 6.03 10.90
N LEU A 215 -0.19 5.45 11.87
CA LEU A 215 -0.06 3.99 11.99
C LEU A 215 -1.40 3.29 12.23
N ILE A 216 -2.21 3.80 13.16
CA ILE A 216 -3.53 3.22 13.45
C ILE A 216 -4.48 3.37 12.26
N SER A 217 -4.47 4.53 11.60
CA SER A 217 -5.24 4.77 10.39
C SER A 217 -4.86 3.81 9.27
N LEU A 218 -3.56 3.59 9.10
CA LEU A 218 -3.02 2.67 8.11
C LEU A 218 -3.45 1.23 8.37
N LEU A 219 -3.34 0.76 9.62
CA LEU A 219 -3.77 -0.58 10.01
C LEU A 219 -5.26 -0.81 9.75
N LEU A 220 -6.12 0.14 10.15
CA LEU A 220 -7.56 0.04 9.91
C LEU A 220 -7.88 -0.03 8.42
N ALA A 221 -7.33 0.89 7.62
CA ALA A 221 -7.57 0.91 6.18
C ALA A 221 -7.10 -0.38 5.48
N GLN A 222 -5.96 -0.93 5.90
CA GLN A 222 -5.41 -2.16 5.33
C GLN A 222 -6.26 -3.38 5.68
N VAL A 223 -6.69 -3.51 6.94
CA VAL A 223 -7.55 -4.63 7.37
C VAL A 223 -8.87 -4.58 6.61
N CYS A 224 -9.51 -3.42 6.49
CA CYS A 224 -10.74 -3.26 5.69
C CYS A 224 -10.50 -3.59 4.21
N GLY A 225 -9.43 -3.10 3.61
CA GLY A 225 -9.07 -3.38 2.22
C GLY A 225 -8.81 -4.86 1.97
N VAL A 226 -8.03 -5.51 2.83
CA VAL A 226 -7.72 -6.95 2.73
C VAL A 226 -8.96 -7.81 2.94
N ALA A 227 -9.84 -7.46 3.86
CA ALA A 227 -11.11 -8.16 4.07
C ALA A 227 -12.00 -8.13 2.81
N VAL A 228 -12.09 -6.97 2.16
CA VAL A 228 -12.83 -6.85 0.88
C VAL A 228 -12.16 -7.67 -0.22
N VAL A 229 -10.83 -7.68 -0.31
CA VAL A 229 -10.10 -8.55 -1.25
C VAL A 229 -10.44 -10.02 -1.01
N GLY A 230 -10.40 -10.47 0.24
CA GLY A 230 -10.71 -11.86 0.60
C GLY A 230 -12.13 -12.25 0.14
N GLU A 231 -13.10 -11.39 0.40
CA GLU A 231 -14.49 -11.63 -0.02
C GLU A 231 -14.64 -11.65 -1.54
N LEU A 232 -13.97 -10.76 -2.26
CA LEU A 232 -14.02 -10.72 -3.73
C LEU A 232 -13.34 -11.94 -4.37
N VAL A 233 -12.23 -12.42 -3.82
CA VAL A 233 -11.56 -13.65 -4.27
C VAL A 233 -12.41 -14.87 -3.95
N ALA A 234 -12.94 -14.98 -2.73
CA ALA A 234 -13.79 -16.11 -2.32
C ALA A 234 -15.06 -16.21 -3.17
N ARG A 235 -15.65 -15.07 -3.57
CA ARG A 235 -16.81 -15.01 -4.50
C ARG A 235 -16.45 -15.18 -5.97
N GLY A 236 -15.19 -15.40 -6.31
CA GLY A 236 -14.75 -15.55 -7.71
C GLY A 236 -14.87 -14.27 -8.55
N ARG A 237 -14.92 -13.08 -7.90
CA ARG A 237 -14.90 -11.79 -8.62
C ARG A 237 -13.51 -11.41 -9.09
N ILE A 238 -12.50 -11.83 -8.35
CA ILE A 238 -11.08 -11.68 -8.71
C ILE A 238 -10.53 -13.08 -8.90
N THR A 239 -10.07 -13.39 -10.12
CA THR A 239 -9.60 -14.73 -10.49
C THR A 239 -8.33 -14.68 -11.33
N ARG A 240 -7.60 -15.81 -11.33
CA ARG A 240 -6.50 -16.09 -12.27
C ARG A 240 -6.94 -17.27 -13.15
N GLN A 241 -6.65 -17.20 -14.44
CA GLN A 241 -7.16 -18.17 -15.45
C GLN A 241 -6.61 -19.59 -15.32
N ASP A 242 -5.58 -19.79 -14.48
CA ASP A 242 -4.90 -21.07 -14.28
C ASP A 242 -5.34 -21.78 -12.97
N ALA A 243 -6.46 -21.35 -12.40
CA ALA A 243 -7.05 -21.92 -11.19
C ALA A 243 -8.44 -22.44 -11.46
#